data_0d680f33df493ec95b90ed96d95ecc37
#
_entry.id   0d680f33df493ec95b90ed96d95ecc37
#
_cell.length_a   1.000
_cell.length_b   1.000
_cell.length_c   1.000
_cell.angle_alpha   90.00
_cell.angle_beta   90.00
_cell.angle_gamma   90.00
#
_symmetry.space_group_name_H-M   'P 1'
#
loop_
_entity.id
_entity.type
_entity.pdbx_description
1 polymer ?
#
loop_
_entity_poly.entity_id
_entity_poly.type
_entity_poly.pdbx_seq_one_letter_code
_entity_poly.pdbx_strand_id
1 'polypeptide(L)'
;MVKVDAANDLALLKAVGRFAPLPIAASRTVKLGGTVATVGFPDIGLQGFAPKLAKGEIASLAGAADDPRYFQISLPVQPGNSGGALVDARGNVVGIVAAKLDAAAALAATGSLPEFLRTATK
;
A
#
# COMPACT_ATOMS: atom_id res chain seq x y z
N MET A 1 6.25 11.07 17.17
CA MET A 1 5.98 11.49 15.78
C MET A 1 6.84 12.68 15.45
N VAL A 2 7.56 12.63 14.35
CA VAL A 2 8.53 13.68 13.98
C VAL A 2 7.93 14.63 12.96
N LYS A 3 7.19 14.11 11.98
CA LYS A 3 6.61 14.91 10.90
C LYS A 3 5.38 14.24 10.33
N VAL A 4 4.41 15.03 9.91
CA VAL A 4 3.18 14.57 9.26
C VAL A 4 3.08 15.23 7.89
N ASP A 5 2.76 14.44 6.89
CA ASP A 5 2.36 14.89 5.56
C ASP A 5 0.90 14.49 5.34
N ALA A 6 -0.01 15.39 5.69
CA ALA A 6 -1.44 15.13 5.61
C ALA A 6 -1.92 14.96 4.16
N ALA A 7 -1.29 15.64 3.21
CA ALA A 7 -1.67 15.54 1.79
C ALA A 7 -1.45 14.14 1.21
N ASN A 8 -0.43 13.44 1.70
CA ASN A 8 -0.09 12.09 1.26
C ASN A 8 -0.45 11.01 2.29
N ASP A 9 -1.08 11.40 3.40
CA ASP A 9 -1.44 10.48 4.49
C ASP A 9 -0.24 9.71 5.02
N LEU A 10 0.87 10.40 5.24
CA LEU A 10 2.11 9.84 5.74
C LEU A 10 2.54 10.48 7.05
N ALA A 11 3.18 9.70 7.89
CA ALA A 11 3.80 10.19 9.12
C ALA A 11 5.19 9.60 9.29
N LEU A 12 6.14 10.42 9.69
CA LEU A 12 7.47 9.98 10.08
C LEU A 12 7.51 9.80 11.58
N LEU A 13 7.87 8.61 12.01
CA LEU A 13 7.99 8.25 13.42
C LEU A 13 9.44 8.04 13.80
N LYS A 14 9.74 8.28 15.07
CA LYS A 14 11.04 7.98 15.65
C LYS A 14 10.85 7.08 16.87
N ALA A 15 11.64 6.04 16.95
CA ALA A 15 11.61 5.12 18.08
C ALA A 15 13.03 4.84 18.55
N VAL A 16 13.16 4.53 19.84
CA VAL A 16 14.43 4.09 20.41
C VAL A 16 14.49 2.57 20.38
N GLY A 17 15.59 2.03 19.89
CA GLY A 17 15.78 0.57 19.84
C GLY A 17 16.72 0.17 18.71
N ARG A 18 16.91 -1.14 18.60
CA ARG A 18 17.67 -1.73 17.49
C ARG A 18 16.67 -2.29 16.47
N PHE A 19 16.78 -1.82 15.25
CA PHE A 19 15.89 -2.24 14.17
C PHE A 19 16.71 -2.70 12.98
N ALA A 20 16.21 -3.72 12.30
CA ALA A 20 16.74 -4.13 11.00
C ALA A 20 15.97 -3.38 9.91
N PRO A 21 16.59 -2.39 9.26
CA PRO A 21 15.88 -1.64 8.21
C PRO A 21 15.67 -2.51 6.97
N LEU A 22 14.53 -2.31 6.32
CA LEU A 22 14.29 -2.89 5.01
C LEU A 22 14.97 -2.02 3.95
N PRO A 23 15.60 -2.62 2.93
CA PRO A 23 16.13 -1.85 1.82
C PRO A 23 15.01 -1.20 1.01
N ILE A 24 15.25 -0.01 0.50
CA ILE A 24 14.28 0.75 -0.28
C ILE A 24 14.72 0.76 -1.75
N ALA A 25 13.82 0.35 -2.64
CA ALA A 25 14.03 0.45 -4.07
C ALA A 25 13.41 1.74 -4.61
N ALA A 26 14.00 2.29 -5.68
CA ALA A 26 13.42 3.45 -6.33
C ALA A 26 12.09 3.08 -6.99
N SER A 27 11.05 3.88 -6.77
CA SER A 27 9.71 3.58 -7.31
C SER A 27 9.68 3.51 -8.83
N ARG A 28 10.55 4.25 -9.51
CA ARG A 28 10.66 4.21 -10.97
C ARG A 28 11.14 2.87 -11.53
N THR A 29 11.69 1.98 -10.70
CA THR A 29 12.11 0.64 -11.11
C THR A 29 10.97 -0.38 -11.05
N VAL A 30 9.83 -0.02 -10.50
CA VAL A 30 8.65 -0.87 -10.39
C VAL A 30 8.01 -1.01 -11.76
N LYS A 31 7.62 -2.23 -12.11
CA LYS A 31 7.05 -2.56 -13.42
C LYS A 31 5.67 -3.19 -13.28
N LEU A 32 4.84 -3.01 -14.29
CA LEU A 32 3.56 -3.71 -14.39
C LEU A 32 3.77 -5.22 -14.29
N GLY A 33 2.90 -5.88 -13.56
CA GLY A 33 2.98 -7.32 -13.34
C GLY A 33 4.03 -7.77 -12.34
N GLY A 34 4.80 -6.83 -11.77
CA GLY A 34 5.78 -7.15 -10.73
C GLY A 34 5.12 -7.72 -9.49
N THR A 35 5.70 -8.79 -8.94
CA THR A 35 5.21 -9.40 -7.71
C THR A 35 5.45 -8.49 -6.52
N VAL A 36 4.42 -8.30 -5.71
CA VAL A 36 4.49 -7.53 -4.47
C VAL A 36 3.82 -8.27 -3.33
N ALA A 37 4.21 -7.94 -2.12
CA ALA A 37 3.63 -8.52 -0.92
C ALA A 37 3.62 -7.47 0.20
N THR A 38 2.70 -7.64 1.12
CA THR A 38 2.67 -6.90 2.37
C THR A 38 2.32 -7.83 3.52
N VAL A 39 2.77 -7.48 4.70
CA VAL A 39 2.44 -8.19 5.93
C VAL A 39 1.71 -7.21 6.85
N GLY A 40 0.62 -7.65 7.42
CA GLY A 40 -0.17 -6.82 8.30
C GLY A 40 -1.00 -7.63 9.27
N PHE A 41 -1.87 -6.94 9.96
CA PHE A 41 -2.75 -7.52 10.98
C PHE A 41 -4.22 -7.18 10.66
N PRO A 42 -4.71 -7.61 9.50
CA PRO A 42 -6.09 -7.29 9.12
C PRO A 42 -7.06 -8.06 10.01
N ASP A 43 -8.13 -7.38 10.38
CA ASP A 43 -9.29 -8.00 11.00
C ASP A 43 -8.93 -8.90 12.20
N ILE A 44 -8.28 -8.31 13.19
CA ILE A 44 -7.76 -9.01 14.37
C ILE A 44 -8.84 -9.83 15.09
N GLY A 45 -10.08 -9.31 15.14
CA GLY A 45 -11.19 -9.98 15.79
C GLY A 45 -11.57 -11.30 15.15
N LEU A 46 -11.39 -11.44 13.84
CA LEU A 46 -11.68 -12.67 13.09
C LEU A 46 -10.43 -13.51 12.85
N GLN A 47 -9.32 -12.89 12.52
CA GLN A 47 -8.13 -13.58 12.05
C GLN A 47 -7.05 -13.74 13.12
N GLY A 48 -7.23 -13.13 14.29
CA GLY A 48 -6.28 -13.20 15.40
C GLY A 48 -5.12 -12.21 15.25
N PHE A 49 -4.16 -12.32 16.18
CA PHE A 49 -3.04 -11.38 16.31
C PHE A 49 -1.81 -11.75 15.48
N ALA A 50 -1.77 -12.94 14.89
CA ALA A 50 -0.65 -13.33 14.05
C ALA A 50 -0.61 -12.49 12.77
N PRO A 51 0.59 -12.13 12.27
CA PRO A 51 0.70 -11.39 11.02
C PRO A 51 0.19 -12.21 9.84
N LYS A 52 -0.43 -11.53 8.89
CA LYS A 52 -0.96 -12.14 7.66
C LYS A 52 -0.19 -11.61 6.47
N LEU A 53 0.22 -12.52 5.61
CA LEU A 53 0.86 -12.21 4.33
C LEU A 53 -0.22 -12.06 3.25
N ALA A 54 -0.16 -10.95 2.52
CA ALA A 54 -0.92 -10.76 1.30
C ALA A 54 0.04 -10.58 0.13
N LYS A 55 -0.21 -11.28 -0.97
CA LYS A 55 0.66 -11.31 -2.14
C LYS A 55 -0.16 -11.05 -3.39
N GLY A 56 0.43 -10.34 -4.34
CA GLY A 56 -0.20 -9.99 -5.60
C GLY A 56 0.77 -9.33 -6.55
N GLU A 57 0.26 -8.47 -7.40
CA GLU A 57 1.03 -7.87 -8.49
C GLU A 57 0.72 -6.38 -8.62
N ILE A 58 1.63 -5.66 -9.25
CA ILE A 58 1.39 -4.28 -9.68
C ILE A 58 0.43 -4.31 -10.86
N ALA A 59 -0.77 -3.79 -10.65
CA ALA A 59 -1.80 -3.73 -11.68
C ALA A 59 -1.75 -2.43 -12.48
N SER A 60 -1.27 -1.34 -11.90
CA SER A 60 -1.07 -0.06 -12.60
C SER A 60 0.05 0.73 -11.93
N LEU A 61 0.76 1.50 -12.73
CA LEU A 61 1.81 2.42 -12.23
C LEU A 61 1.24 3.76 -11.78
N ALA A 62 -0.06 3.96 -11.91
CA ALA A 62 -0.77 5.12 -11.43
C ALA A 62 -2.01 4.69 -10.65
N GLY A 63 -2.41 5.50 -9.69
CA GLY A 63 -3.61 5.26 -8.89
C GLY A 63 -4.89 5.71 -9.59
N ALA A 64 -5.93 5.88 -8.79
CA ALA A 64 -7.21 6.39 -9.29
C ALA A 64 -7.02 7.74 -9.98
N ALA A 65 -7.72 7.94 -11.10
CA ALA A 65 -7.61 9.14 -11.94
C ALA A 65 -6.17 9.41 -12.42
N ASP A 66 -5.42 8.35 -12.67
CA ASP A 66 -4.01 8.42 -13.12
C ASP A 66 -3.07 9.16 -12.17
N ASP A 67 -3.36 9.13 -10.87
CA ASP A 67 -2.53 9.78 -9.86
C ASP A 67 -1.15 9.12 -9.79
N PRO A 68 -0.05 9.83 -10.15
CA PRO A 68 1.28 9.24 -10.20
C PRO A 68 1.88 8.95 -8.81
N ARG A 69 1.25 9.41 -7.73
CA ARG A 69 1.70 9.12 -6.36
C ARG A 69 1.42 7.69 -5.94
N TYR A 70 0.55 6.98 -6.65
CA TYR A 70 0.05 5.67 -6.26
C TYR A 70 0.33 4.62 -7.32
N PHE A 71 0.55 3.39 -6.85
CA PHE A 71 0.37 2.19 -7.65
C PHE A 71 -1.00 1.60 -7.38
N GLN A 72 -1.57 0.93 -8.35
CA GLN A 72 -2.66 -0.01 -8.12
C GLN A 72 -2.09 -1.42 -8.00
N ILE A 73 -2.57 -2.16 -7.02
CA ILE A 73 -2.10 -3.50 -6.73
C ILE A 73 -3.28 -4.46 -6.67
N SER A 74 -3.04 -5.71 -7.05
CA SER A 74 -4.07 -6.75 -7.14
C SER A 74 -4.10 -7.67 -5.91
N LEU A 75 -3.43 -7.30 -4.82
CA LEU A 75 -3.46 -8.11 -3.61
C LEU A 75 -4.65 -7.75 -2.72
N PRO A 76 -5.13 -8.70 -1.87
CA PRO A 76 -6.24 -8.44 -0.99
C PRO A 76 -5.82 -7.55 0.19
N VAL A 77 -6.09 -6.25 0.08
CA VAL A 77 -5.84 -5.28 1.14
C VAL A 77 -7.11 -5.13 1.99
N GLN A 78 -6.96 -5.20 3.29
CA GLN A 78 -8.02 -5.03 4.27
C GLN A 78 -7.62 -4.01 5.33
N PRO A 79 -8.57 -3.46 6.11
CA PRO A 79 -8.23 -2.63 7.27
C PRO A 79 -7.24 -3.37 8.18
N GLY A 80 -6.19 -2.67 8.59
CA GLY A 80 -5.07 -3.26 9.33
C GLY A 80 -3.82 -3.49 8.48
N ASN A 81 -3.92 -3.37 7.16
CA ASN A 81 -2.76 -3.41 6.25
C ASN A 81 -2.22 -2.02 5.93
N SER A 82 -3.04 -0.98 6.06
CA SER A 82 -2.62 0.40 5.79
C SER A 82 -1.43 0.80 6.65
N GLY A 83 -0.49 1.50 6.05
CA GLY A 83 0.77 1.89 6.69
C GLY A 83 1.86 0.83 6.61
N GLY A 84 1.52 -0.39 6.21
CA GLY A 84 2.48 -1.48 6.03
C GLY A 84 3.37 -1.28 4.80
N ALA A 85 4.56 -1.85 4.85
CA ALA A 85 5.47 -1.83 3.71
C ALA A 85 4.96 -2.72 2.59
N LEU A 86 5.01 -2.21 1.37
CA LEU A 86 4.83 -3.00 0.16
C LEU A 86 6.22 -3.37 -0.36
N VAL A 87 6.49 -4.65 -0.45
CA VAL A 87 7.81 -5.15 -0.87
C VAL A 87 7.73 -5.88 -2.19
N ASP A 88 8.83 -5.86 -2.94
CA ASP A 88 8.98 -6.64 -4.16
C ASP A 88 9.44 -8.07 -3.85
N ALA A 89 9.68 -8.87 -4.90
CA ALA A 89 10.12 -10.26 -4.75
C ALA A 89 11.51 -10.41 -4.10
N ARG A 90 12.28 -9.33 -4.02
CA ARG A 90 13.61 -9.29 -3.39
C ARG A 90 13.57 -8.80 -1.96
N GLY A 91 12.39 -8.43 -1.45
CA GLY A 91 12.24 -7.84 -0.13
C GLY A 91 12.54 -6.35 -0.05
N ASN A 92 12.68 -5.66 -1.18
CA ASN A 92 12.87 -4.22 -1.20
C ASN A 92 11.53 -3.51 -1.06
N VAL A 93 11.49 -2.46 -0.23
CA VAL A 93 10.30 -1.64 -0.09
C VAL A 93 10.13 -0.80 -1.35
N VAL A 94 8.98 -0.95 -2.00
CA VAL A 94 8.61 -0.19 -3.20
C VAL A 94 7.46 0.77 -2.97
N GLY A 95 6.79 0.68 -1.82
CA GLY A 95 5.71 1.57 -1.47
C GLY A 95 5.20 1.33 -0.06
N ILE A 96 4.19 2.09 0.29
CA ILE A 96 3.47 1.98 1.56
C ILE A 96 2.00 1.76 1.22
N VAL A 97 1.39 0.77 1.87
CA VAL A 97 -0.04 0.49 1.67
C VAL A 97 -0.83 1.66 2.24
N ALA A 98 -1.56 2.36 1.38
CA ALA A 98 -2.25 3.59 1.75
C ALA A 98 -3.75 3.39 1.96
N ALA A 99 -4.44 2.80 0.98
CA ALA A 99 -5.89 2.76 1.01
C ALA A 99 -6.45 1.66 0.11
N LYS A 100 -7.64 1.23 0.47
CA LYS A 100 -8.55 0.53 -0.43
C LYS A 100 -9.45 1.60 -1.05
N LEU A 101 -9.58 1.60 -2.36
CA LEU A 101 -10.43 2.55 -3.05
C LEU A 101 -11.89 2.34 -2.62
N ASP A 102 -12.53 3.41 -2.15
CA ASP A 102 -13.95 3.39 -1.85
C ASP A 102 -14.73 3.48 -3.17
N ALA A 103 -15.39 2.40 -3.55
CA ALA A 103 -16.14 2.32 -4.80
C ALA A 103 -17.27 3.36 -4.87
N ALA A 104 -17.96 3.61 -3.77
CA ALA A 104 -19.04 4.60 -3.73
C ALA A 104 -18.52 6.03 -3.89
N ALA A 105 -17.45 6.37 -3.19
CA ALA A 105 -16.81 7.68 -3.31
C ALA A 105 -16.20 7.87 -4.70
N ALA A 106 -15.57 6.85 -5.25
CA ALA A 106 -15.01 6.90 -6.59
C ALA A 106 -16.08 7.07 -7.65
N LEU A 107 -17.21 6.40 -7.53
CA LEU A 107 -18.36 6.56 -8.43
C LEU A 107 -18.92 7.99 -8.38
N ALA A 108 -19.06 8.55 -7.18
CA ALA A 108 -19.54 9.92 -7.02
C ALA A 108 -18.59 10.95 -7.64
N ALA A 109 -17.29 10.72 -7.57
CA ALA A 109 -16.28 11.63 -8.09
C ALA A 109 -16.11 11.54 -9.61
N THR A 110 -16.21 10.35 -10.19
CA THR A 110 -15.88 10.10 -11.60
C THR A 110 -17.10 9.80 -12.47
N GLY A 111 -18.25 9.49 -11.88
CA GLY A 111 -19.44 9.06 -12.60
C GLY A 111 -19.36 7.63 -13.12
N SER A 112 -18.29 6.90 -12.84
CA SER A 112 -18.13 5.51 -13.21
C SER A 112 -17.47 4.71 -12.10
N LEU A 113 -17.84 3.44 -11.98
CA LEU A 113 -17.24 2.55 -10.99
C LEU A 113 -15.88 2.08 -11.48
N PRO A 114 -14.80 2.35 -10.75
CA PRO A 114 -13.47 1.87 -11.12
C PRO A 114 -13.37 0.35 -10.94
N GLU A 115 -12.53 -0.27 -11.75
CA GLU A 115 -12.30 -1.72 -11.67
C GLU A 115 -11.44 -2.09 -10.47
N PHE A 116 -10.54 -1.22 -10.05
CA PHE A 116 -9.56 -1.51 -9.02
C PHE A 116 -9.87 -0.75 -7.75
N LEU A 117 -9.74 -1.42 -6.63
CA LEU A 117 -10.08 -0.86 -5.33
C LEU A 117 -8.89 -0.74 -4.40
N ARG A 118 -7.69 -0.95 -4.88
CA ARG A 118 -6.50 -0.93 -4.03
C ARG A 118 -5.42 -0.07 -4.64
N THR A 119 -4.81 0.73 -3.79
CA THR A 119 -3.67 1.55 -4.17
C THR A 119 -2.59 1.46 -3.12
N ALA A 120 -1.35 1.73 -3.53
CA ALA A 120 -0.23 1.86 -2.63
C ALA A 120 0.51 3.16 -2.94
N THR A 121 1.03 3.80 -1.90
CA THR A 121 1.85 5.00 -2.03
C THR A 121 3.24 4.62 -2.54
N LYS A 122 3.75 5.39 -3.47
CA LYS A 122 5.11 5.20 -3.97
C LYS A 122 6.16 5.59 -2.88
#